data_5d5656eccb2e417beae0dce79fdaebd4
#
_entry.id   5d5656eccb2e417beae0dce79fdaebd4
#
_cell.length_a   1.000
_cell.length_b   1.000
_cell.length_c   1.000
_cell.angle_alpha   90.00
_cell.angle_beta   90.00
_cell.angle_gamma   90.00
#
_symmetry.space_group_name_H-M   'P 1'
#
loop_
_entity.id
_entity.type
_entity.pdbx_description
1 polymer ?
#
loop_
_entity_poly.entity_id
_entity_poly.type
_entity_poly.pdbx_seq_one_letter_code
_entity_poly.pdbx_strand_id
1 'polypeptide(L)'
;MSRKHTHINIDDCIKEYFAGKSIKQLAVDNGVSRQVIYRIFRENAVHVRNRSEAMFTRMANTSPEERKRLAFAANEAKRGLANTPEMLEKRAKAGKRFIGKFEQEFIDAISACGIECFPQEPFMSYNLDIGCGNIAVEIHTQTASPLSPHFLPKLMNCVNSGKSMIYVWINPTKNILLPECYENVISILQEFRRNPPVGSKYWVIRGTGELYATGSFD
;
A
#
# COMPACT_ATOMS: atom_id res chain seq x y z
N MET A 1 47.58 1.77 27.25
CA MET A 1 46.35 2.38 27.85
C MET A 1 45.51 1.26 28.43
N SER A 2 45.38 1.19 29.77
CA SER A 2 44.58 0.16 30.46
C SER A 2 43.10 0.39 30.18
N ARG A 3 42.41 -0.64 29.67
CA ARG A 3 40.94 -0.59 29.50
C ARG A 3 40.30 -0.52 30.88
N LYS A 4 39.66 0.59 31.21
CA LYS A 4 38.82 0.68 32.42
C LYS A 4 37.77 -0.42 32.34
N HIS A 5 37.81 -1.37 33.26
CA HIS A 5 36.77 -2.35 33.47
C HIS A 5 35.54 -1.61 34.01
N THR A 6 34.65 -1.21 33.13
CA THR A 6 33.33 -0.66 33.52
C THR A 6 32.53 -1.84 34.07
N HIS A 7 32.23 -1.84 35.35
CA HIS A 7 31.39 -2.86 35.98
C HIS A 7 29.94 -2.55 35.59
N ILE A 8 29.37 -3.36 34.69
CA ILE A 8 27.96 -3.23 34.26
C ILE A 8 27.10 -4.01 35.25
N ASN A 9 26.10 -3.37 35.83
CA ASN A 9 25.05 -4.10 36.54
C ASN A 9 24.16 -4.79 35.51
N ILE A 10 24.29 -6.10 35.37
CA ILE A 10 23.62 -6.90 34.36
C ILE A 10 22.10 -6.89 34.57
N ASP A 11 21.65 -7.02 35.81
CA ASP A 11 20.22 -7.07 36.14
C ASP A 11 19.52 -5.74 35.82
N ASP A 12 20.15 -4.61 36.15
CA ASP A 12 19.63 -3.30 35.83
C ASP A 12 19.60 -3.07 34.27
N CYS A 13 20.66 -3.52 33.61
CA CYS A 13 20.71 -3.43 32.13
C CYS A 13 19.58 -4.22 31.48
N ILE A 14 19.29 -5.43 31.96
CA ILE A 14 18.20 -6.27 31.46
C ILE A 14 16.83 -5.63 31.78
N LYS A 15 16.65 -5.17 33.03
CA LYS A 15 15.42 -4.49 33.46
C LYS A 15 15.11 -3.23 32.63
N GLU A 16 16.12 -2.41 32.38
CA GLU A 16 15.97 -1.21 31.54
C GLU A 16 15.67 -1.54 30.08
N TYR A 17 16.22 -2.65 29.58
CA TYR A 17 15.87 -3.16 28.26
C TYR A 17 14.40 -3.52 28.17
N PHE A 18 13.86 -4.28 29.12
CA PHE A 18 12.44 -4.62 29.15
C PHE A 18 11.55 -3.40 29.40
N ALA A 19 12.05 -2.38 30.09
CA ALA A 19 11.37 -1.09 30.21
C ALA A 19 11.39 -0.25 28.93
N GLY A 20 12.04 -0.76 27.85
CA GLY A 20 11.96 -0.17 26.50
C GLY A 20 13.20 0.54 26.01
N LYS A 21 14.29 0.64 26.81
CA LYS A 21 15.56 1.19 26.31
C LYS A 21 16.09 0.36 25.14
N SER A 22 16.72 1.05 24.21
CA SER A 22 17.40 0.39 23.08
C SER A 22 18.78 -0.09 23.48
N ILE A 23 19.31 -1.12 22.80
CA ILE A 23 20.71 -1.58 22.98
C ILE A 23 21.71 -0.44 22.78
N LYS A 24 21.42 0.50 21.85
CA LYS A 24 22.26 1.68 21.65
C LYS A 24 22.29 2.56 22.90
N GLN A 25 21.12 2.80 23.52
CA GLN A 25 21.01 3.63 24.71
C GLN A 25 21.73 2.96 25.90
N LEU A 26 21.45 1.68 26.11
CA LEU A 26 22.14 0.90 27.19
C LEU A 26 23.66 0.92 27.03
N ALA A 27 24.17 0.82 25.81
CA ALA A 27 25.59 0.90 25.53
C ALA A 27 26.18 2.27 25.90
N VAL A 28 25.48 3.35 25.57
CA VAL A 28 25.87 4.73 25.93
C VAL A 28 25.83 4.92 27.45
N ASP A 29 24.72 4.55 28.10
CA ASP A 29 24.49 4.74 29.52
C ASP A 29 25.55 3.99 30.35
N ASN A 30 26.02 2.82 29.90
CA ASN A 30 27.02 2.01 30.56
C ASN A 30 28.47 2.27 30.08
N GLY A 31 28.66 3.21 29.14
CA GLY A 31 30.00 3.53 28.62
C GLY A 31 30.69 2.40 27.86
N VAL A 32 29.92 1.51 27.21
CA VAL A 32 30.45 0.32 26.52
C VAL A 32 29.99 0.28 25.07
N SER A 33 30.57 -0.63 24.27
CA SER A 33 30.09 -0.85 22.92
C SER A 33 28.77 -1.67 22.88
N ARG A 34 27.97 -1.52 21.85
CA ARG A 34 26.76 -2.34 21.62
C ARG A 34 27.05 -3.84 21.61
N GLN A 35 28.22 -4.24 21.16
CA GLN A 35 28.65 -5.64 21.12
C GLN A 35 28.76 -6.24 22.55
N VAL A 36 29.17 -5.45 23.55
CA VAL A 36 29.21 -5.88 24.95
C VAL A 36 27.80 -6.16 25.46
N ILE A 37 26.80 -5.26 25.15
CA ILE A 37 25.41 -5.48 25.53
C ILE A 37 24.84 -6.72 24.83
N TYR A 38 25.10 -6.92 23.55
CA TYR A 38 24.67 -8.12 22.82
C TYR A 38 25.24 -9.40 23.43
N ARG A 39 26.51 -9.37 23.87
CA ARG A 39 27.14 -10.50 24.54
C ARG A 39 26.46 -10.80 25.88
N ILE A 40 26.25 -9.78 26.73
CA ILE A 40 25.54 -9.90 28.01
C ILE A 40 24.15 -10.53 27.79
N PHE A 41 23.39 -10.05 26.82
CA PHE A 41 22.04 -10.56 26.56
C PHE A 41 22.06 -12.02 26.09
N ARG A 42 23.02 -12.39 25.25
CA ARG A 42 23.20 -13.78 24.82
C ARG A 42 23.59 -14.71 25.99
N GLU A 43 24.52 -14.29 26.85
CA GLU A 43 24.98 -15.05 28.01
C GLU A 43 23.86 -15.23 29.05
N ASN A 44 22.92 -14.30 29.13
CA ASN A 44 21.77 -14.35 30.04
C ASN A 44 20.46 -14.80 29.37
N ALA A 45 20.51 -15.37 28.16
CA ALA A 45 19.37 -15.85 27.41
C ALA A 45 18.25 -14.77 27.18
N VAL A 46 18.65 -13.49 27.13
CA VAL A 46 17.71 -12.40 26.89
C VAL A 46 17.39 -12.31 25.38
N HIS A 47 16.11 -12.40 25.02
CA HIS A 47 15.65 -12.20 23.64
C HIS A 47 15.95 -10.77 23.17
N VAL A 48 16.69 -10.67 22.08
CA VAL A 48 16.95 -9.39 21.44
C VAL A 48 15.83 -9.06 20.47
N ARG A 49 15.13 -7.95 20.71
CA ARG A 49 14.03 -7.48 19.85
C ARG A 49 14.47 -7.38 18.40
N ASN A 50 13.71 -7.97 17.52
CA ASN A 50 13.86 -7.76 16.08
C ASN A 50 13.43 -6.32 15.69
N ARG A 51 13.59 -5.96 14.40
CA ARG A 51 13.30 -4.61 13.91
C ARG A 51 11.85 -4.18 14.15
N SER A 52 10.90 -5.09 13.97
CA SER A 52 9.47 -4.80 14.16
C SER A 52 9.15 -4.61 15.64
N GLU A 53 9.61 -5.49 16.52
CA GLU A 53 9.45 -5.41 17.97
C GLU A 53 10.07 -4.12 18.53
N ALA A 54 11.28 -3.77 18.08
CA ALA A 54 11.94 -2.52 18.47
C ALA A 54 11.14 -1.29 18.02
N MET A 55 10.53 -1.33 16.85
CA MET A 55 9.66 -0.25 16.34
C MET A 55 8.38 -0.13 17.18
N PHE A 56 7.71 -1.24 17.50
CA PHE A 56 6.54 -1.24 18.37
C PHE A 56 6.85 -0.69 19.76
N THR A 57 7.96 -1.14 20.37
CA THR A 57 8.41 -0.64 21.67
C THR A 57 8.68 0.87 21.63
N ARG A 58 9.36 1.35 20.59
CA ARG A 58 9.61 2.78 20.39
C ARG A 58 8.30 3.56 20.27
N MET A 59 7.37 3.08 19.46
CA MET A 59 6.08 3.74 19.27
C MET A 59 5.24 3.77 20.54
N ALA A 60 5.26 2.70 21.34
CA ALA A 60 4.57 2.67 22.63
C ALA A 60 5.15 3.71 23.63
N ASN A 61 6.47 3.88 23.63
CA ASN A 61 7.17 4.79 24.54
C ASN A 61 7.28 6.24 24.01
N THR A 62 6.77 6.53 22.80
CA THR A 62 6.78 7.88 22.22
C THR A 62 5.46 8.57 22.53
N SER A 63 5.48 9.79 23.06
CA SER A 63 4.26 10.55 23.33
C SER A 63 3.47 10.87 22.05
N PRO A 64 2.14 11.09 22.13
CA PRO A 64 1.36 11.50 20.99
C PRO A 64 1.87 12.77 20.30
N GLU A 65 2.36 13.73 21.08
CA GLU A 65 2.92 15.00 20.60
C GLU A 65 4.20 14.76 19.81
N GLU A 66 5.11 13.94 20.36
CA GLU A 66 6.35 13.59 19.69
C GLU A 66 6.10 12.78 18.41
N ARG A 67 5.11 11.87 18.39
CA ARG A 67 4.68 11.17 17.16
C ARG A 67 4.22 12.14 16.09
N LYS A 68 3.40 13.15 16.47
CA LYS A 68 2.94 14.20 15.55
C LYS A 68 4.13 15.01 15.02
N ARG A 69 5.06 15.39 15.89
CA ARG A 69 6.28 16.13 15.51
C ARG A 69 7.13 15.33 14.51
N LEU A 70 7.35 14.04 14.77
CA LEU A 70 8.13 13.16 13.88
C LEU A 70 7.43 12.96 12.52
N ALA A 71 6.11 12.76 12.53
CA ALA A 71 5.31 12.65 11.31
C ALA A 71 5.36 13.96 10.50
N PHE A 72 5.22 15.10 11.15
CA PHE A 72 5.32 16.40 10.51
C PHE A 72 6.71 16.61 9.88
N ALA A 73 7.79 16.36 10.62
CA ALA A 73 9.16 16.50 10.11
C ALA A 73 9.43 15.55 8.92
N ALA A 74 8.91 14.31 8.95
CA ALA A 74 9.04 13.37 7.85
C ALA A 74 8.26 13.81 6.60
N ASN A 75 7.10 14.46 6.77
CA ASN A 75 6.31 15.00 5.68
C ASN A 75 6.94 16.26 5.10
N GLU A 76 7.47 17.16 5.95
CA GLU A 76 8.22 18.35 5.52
C GLU A 76 9.44 17.98 4.68
N ALA A 77 10.22 16.97 5.12
CA ALA A 77 11.39 16.50 4.37
C ALA A 77 11.03 15.93 2.99
N LYS A 78 9.77 15.53 2.77
CA LYS A 78 9.26 15.03 1.48
C LYS A 78 8.52 16.09 0.67
N ARG A 79 8.18 17.23 1.29
CA ARG A 79 7.43 18.30 0.64
C ARG A 79 8.29 18.91 -0.47
N GLY A 80 7.73 18.98 -1.67
CA GLY A 80 8.43 19.48 -2.86
C GLY A 80 9.37 18.48 -3.55
N LEU A 81 9.59 17.28 -2.99
CA LEU A 81 10.26 16.23 -3.73
C LEU A 81 9.26 15.57 -4.68
N ALA A 82 9.37 15.88 -5.96
CA ALA A 82 8.61 15.15 -6.98
C ALA A 82 9.03 13.67 -6.95
N ASN A 83 8.04 12.77 -6.88
CA ASN A 83 8.35 11.37 -7.09
C ASN A 83 8.75 11.19 -8.56
N THR A 84 9.92 10.63 -8.80
CA THR A 84 10.32 10.29 -10.17
C THR A 84 9.46 9.12 -10.68
N PRO A 85 9.28 8.99 -12.02
CA PRO A 85 8.56 7.85 -12.60
C PRO A 85 9.07 6.49 -12.08
N GLU A 86 10.39 6.33 -11.95
CA GLU A 86 11.02 5.10 -11.46
C GLU A 86 10.66 4.82 -9.98
N MET A 87 10.57 5.86 -9.15
CA MET A 87 10.14 5.71 -7.75
C MET A 87 8.67 5.30 -7.66
N LEU A 88 7.81 5.87 -8.52
CA LEU A 88 6.39 5.53 -8.57
C LEU A 88 6.19 4.09 -9.07
N GLU A 89 6.90 3.68 -10.12
CA GLU A 89 6.89 2.31 -10.62
C GLU A 89 7.37 1.30 -9.56
N LYS A 90 8.45 1.63 -8.83
CA LYS A 90 8.96 0.80 -7.75
C LYS A 90 7.95 0.64 -6.62
N ARG A 91 7.19 1.70 -6.32
CA ARG A 91 6.09 1.67 -5.33
C ARG A 91 4.92 0.82 -5.82
N ALA A 92 4.53 0.96 -7.07
CA ALA A 92 3.47 0.16 -7.68
C ALA A 92 3.82 -1.35 -7.62
N LYS A 93 5.03 -1.72 -8.04
CA LYS A 93 5.54 -3.11 -7.93
C LYS A 93 5.60 -3.63 -6.49
N ALA A 94 5.88 -2.77 -5.50
CA ALA A 94 5.92 -3.16 -4.09
C ALA A 94 4.53 -3.25 -3.44
N GLY A 95 3.53 -2.57 -3.99
CA GLY A 95 2.16 -2.48 -3.47
C GLY A 95 1.30 -3.73 -3.66
N LYS A 96 1.76 -4.74 -4.40
CA LYS A 96 1.03 -5.98 -4.74
C LYS A 96 0.48 -6.81 -3.57
N ARG A 97 0.64 -6.37 -2.33
CA ARG A 97 0.33 -7.16 -1.12
C ARG A 97 -1.05 -6.91 -0.53
N PHE A 98 -1.76 -5.91 -0.99
CA PHE A 98 -3.04 -5.51 -0.41
C PHE A 98 -4.13 -5.58 -1.45
N ILE A 99 -4.89 -6.66 -1.42
CA ILE A 99 -6.10 -6.83 -2.24
C ILE A 99 -7.27 -6.45 -1.35
N GLY A 100 -8.10 -5.51 -1.81
CA GLY A 100 -9.32 -5.11 -1.13
C GLY A 100 -10.41 -6.19 -1.21
N LYS A 101 -11.39 -6.15 -0.30
CA LYS A 101 -12.47 -7.13 -0.26
C LYS A 101 -13.19 -7.24 -1.61
N PHE A 102 -13.62 -6.14 -2.18
CA PHE A 102 -14.33 -6.14 -3.45
C PHE A 102 -13.42 -6.53 -4.63
N GLU A 103 -12.14 -6.19 -4.57
CA GLU A 103 -11.17 -6.59 -5.60
C GLU A 103 -11.08 -8.11 -5.70
N GLN A 104 -11.02 -8.83 -4.57
CA GLN A 104 -10.97 -10.29 -4.57
C GLN A 104 -12.23 -10.89 -5.17
N GLU A 105 -13.41 -10.36 -4.84
CA GLU A 105 -14.68 -10.83 -5.38
C GLU A 105 -14.74 -10.69 -6.92
N PHE A 106 -14.24 -9.57 -7.47
CA PHE A 106 -14.12 -9.39 -8.93
C PHE A 106 -13.07 -10.31 -9.56
N ILE A 107 -11.91 -10.49 -8.93
CA ILE A 107 -10.87 -11.41 -9.41
C ILE A 107 -11.43 -12.82 -9.55
N ASP A 108 -12.15 -13.29 -8.52
CA ASP A 108 -12.75 -14.63 -8.51
C ASP A 108 -13.81 -14.77 -9.60
N ALA A 109 -14.70 -13.79 -9.77
CA ALA A 109 -15.73 -13.79 -10.79
C ALA A 109 -15.15 -13.72 -12.22
N ILE A 110 -14.16 -12.88 -12.47
CA ILE A 110 -13.48 -12.74 -13.77
C ILE A 110 -12.74 -14.04 -14.11
N SER A 111 -12.01 -14.61 -13.15
CA SER A 111 -11.26 -15.85 -13.32
C SER A 111 -12.18 -17.05 -13.58
N ALA A 112 -13.34 -17.11 -12.92
CA ALA A 112 -14.35 -18.16 -13.15
C ALA A 112 -14.89 -18.17 -14.58
N CYS A 113 -14.84 -17.01 -15.28
CA CYS A 113 -15.20 -16.89 -16.69
C CYS A 113 -14.04 -17.16 -17.67
N GLY A 114 -12.91 -17.70 -17.19
CA GLY A 114 -11.73 -18.01 -18.02
C GLY A 114 -11.00 -16.76 -18.55
N ILE A 115 -11.13 -15.63 -17.87
CA ILE A 115 -10.40 -14.42 -18.20
C ILE A 115 -9.19 -14.32 -17.28
N GLU A 116 -8.01 -14.34 -17.88
CA GLU A 116 -6.77 -14.13 -17.13
C GLU A 116 -6.71 -12.70 -16.58
N CYS A 117 -6.48 -12.58 -15.28
CA CYS A 117 -6.37 -11.30 -14.61
C CYS A 117 -5.27 -11.30 -13.54
N PHE A 118 -4.69 -10.15 -13.31
CA PHE A 118 -3.59 -9.93 -12.38
C PHE A 118 -3.98 -8.87 -11.35
N PRO A 119 -4.00 -9.19 -10.05
CA PRO A 119 -4.28 -8.21 -9.01
C PRO A 119 -3.16 -7.19 -8.92
N GLN A 120 -3.52 -5.96 -8.61
CA GLN A 120 -2.60 -4.85 -8.37
C GLN A 120 -1.56 -4.71 -9.49
N GLU A 121 -2.04 -4.63 -10.74
CA GLU A 121 -1.18 -4.51 -11.92
C GLU A 121 -0.47 -3.15 -11.94
N PRO A 122 0.88 -3.11 -11.95
CA PRO A 122 1.61 -1.86 -12.13
C PRO A 122 1.44 -1.33 -13.55
N PHE A 123 0.95 -0.10 -13.66
CA PHE A 123 0.85 0.59 -14.94
C PHE A 123 1.29 2.06 -14.78
N MET A 124 2.36 2.47 -15.46
CA MET A 124 2.99 3.79 -15.28
C MET A 124 3.29 4.06 -13.80
N SER A 125 2.75 5.14 -13.25
CA SER A 125 2.88 5.54 -11.85
C SER A 125 1.74 5.03 -10.94
N TYR A 126 0.86 4.20 -11.48
CA TYR A 126 -0.33 3.71 -10.79
C TYR A 126 -0.23 2.22 -10.49
N ASN A 127 -0.98 1.79 -9.49
CA ASN A 127 -1.37 0.42 -9.28
C ASN A 127 -2.83 0.29 -9.70
N LEU A 128 -3.12 -0.56 -10.65
CA LEU A 128 -4.47 -0.84 -11.11
C LEU A 128 -4.98 -2.06 -10.35
N ASP A 129 -6.18 -1.99 -9.79
CA ASP A 129 -6.70 -3.01 -8.90
C ASP A 129 -6.71 -4.39 -9.56
N ILE A 130 -7.18 -4.49 -10.81
CA ILE A 130 -7.22 -5.74 -11.57
C ILE A 130 -6.84 -5.47 -13.02
N GLY A 131 -5.74 -6.04 -13.48
CA GLY A 131 -5.31 -5.97 -14.88
C GLY A 131 -5.76 -7.19 -15.68
N CYS A 132 -6.33 -6.97 -16.87
CA CYS A 132 -6.78 -8.01 -17.79
C CYS A 132 -6.21 -7.76 -19.20
N GLY A 133 -4.89 -7.80 -19.37
CA GLY A 133 -4.23 -7.43 -20.63
C GLY A 133 -4.29 -5.92 -20.88
N ASN A 134 -4.86 -5.48 -22.01
CA ASN A 134 -4.95 -4.05 -22.36
C ASN A 134 -6.14 -3.32 -21.72
N ILE A 135 -6.89 -3.98 -20.86
CA ILE A 135 -7.99 -3.40 -20.10
C ILE A 135 -7.77 -3.68 -18.60
N ALA A 136 -8.18 -2.76 -17.74
CA ALA A 136 -8.13 -2.94 -16.29
C ALA A 136 -9.47 -2.58 -15.65
N VAL A 137 -9.73 -3.21 -14.50
CA VAL A 137 -10.87 -2.89 -13.63
C VAL A 137 -10.35 -2.18 -12.39
N GLU A 138 -10.95 -1.08 -12.03
CA GLU A 138 -10.63 -0.24 -10.88
C GLU A 138 -11.85 -0.13 -9.97
N ILE A 139 -11.69 -0.45 -8.70
CA ILE A 139 -12.76 -0.45 -7.71
C ILE A 139 -12.77 0.89 -6.97
N HIS A 140 -13.71 1.75 -7.30
CA HIS A 140 -13.81 3.10 -6.75
C HIS A 140 -14.85 3.17 -5.65
N THR A 141 -14.41 3.18 -4.39
CA THR A 141 -15.27 3.19 -3.20
C THR A 141 -15.39 4.59 -2.56
N GLN A 142 -15.37 5.65 -3.37
CA GLN A 142 -15.48 7.03 -2.89
C GLN A 142 -16.86 7.61 -3.19
N THR A 143 -17.26 8.62 -2.39
CA THR A 143 -18.53 9.32 -2.61
C THR A 143 -18.54 10.12 -3.91
N ALA A 144 -17.41 10.75 -4.23
CA ALA A 144 -17.25 11.50 -5.47
C ALA A 144 -17.13 10.54 -6.68
N SER A 145 -17.67 10.96 -7.81
CA SER A 145 -17.57 10.20 -9.06
C SER A 145 -16.12 9.98 -9.49
N PRO A 146 -15.77 8.83 -10.10
CA PRO A 146 -14.48 8.64 -10.78
C PRO A 146 -14.16 9.70 -11.84
N LEU A 147 -15.18 10.36 -12.40
CA LEU A 147 -15.03 11.44 -13.37
C LEU A 147 -14.89 12.83 -12.73
N SER A 148 -14.85 12.92 -11.39
CA SER A 148 -14.62 14.20 -10.71
C SER A 148 -13.19 14.71 -10.96
N PRO A 149 -12.94 16.04 -10.88
CA PRO A 149 -11.63 16.63 -11.17
C PRO A 149 -10.46 16.02 -10.37
N HIS A 150 -10.75 15.43 -9.21
CA HIS A 150 -9.74 14.80 -8.37
C HIS A 150 -9.28 13.42 -8.90
N PHE A 151 -10.20 12.61 -9.44
CA PHE A 151 -9.91 11.24 -9.90
C PHE A 151 -9.73 11.12 -11.42
N LEU A 152 -10.33 12.03 -12.18
CA LEU A 152 -10.27 12.08 -13.64
C LEU A 152 -8.82 12.01 -14.21
N PRO A 153 -7.80 12.67 -13.62
CA PRO A 153 -6.44 12.62 -14.15
C PRO A 153 -5.85 11.20 -14.22
N LYS A 154 -6.14 10.31 -13.25
CA LYS A 154 -5.69 8.91 -13.30
C LYS A 154 -6.31 8.20 -14.50
N LEU A 155 -7.62 8.35 -14.66
CA LEU A 155 -8.37 7.73 -15.76
C LEU A 155 -7.86 8.22 -17.12
N MET A 156 -7.73 9.55 -17.31
CA MET A 156 -7.21 10.13 -18.55
C MET A 156 -5.80 9.64 -18.87
N ASN A 157 -4.91 9.66 -17.90
CA ASN A 157 -3.53 9.21 -18.10
C ASN A 157 -3.46 7.72 -18.52
N CYS A 158 -4.28 6.86 -17.92
CA CYS A 158 -4.33 5.45 -18.29
C CYS A 158 -4.84 5.26 -19.72
N VAL A 159 -5.97 5.90 -20.05
CA VAL A 159 -6.59 5.78 -21.38
C VAL A 159 -5.68 6.36 -22.46
N ASN A 160 -5.14 7.56 -22.27
CA ASN A 160 -4.22 8.18 -23.24
C ASN A 160 -2.90 7.41 -23.42
N SER A 161 -2.54 6.56 -22.43
CA SER A 161 -1.37 5.70 -22.51
C SER A 161 -1.66 4.28 -23.05
N GLY A 162 -2.83 4.06 -23.60
CA GLY A 162 -3.19 2.82 -24.31
C GLY A 162 -3.88 1.76 -23.44
N LYS A 163 -4.25 2.08 -22.19
CA LYS A 163 -4.92 1.14 -21.27
C LYS A 163 -6.41 1.48 -21.18
N SER A 164 -7.28 0.60 -21.64
CA SER A 164 -8.72 0.76 -21.42
C SER A 164 -9.06 0.52 -19.94
N MET A 165 -10.09 1.21 -19.43
CA MET A 165 -10.41 1.23 -18.00
C MET A 165 -11.90 0.97 -17.74
N ILE A 166 -12.20 0.06 -16.82
CA ILE A 166 -13.52 -0.10 -16.23
C ILE A 166 -13.46 0.37 -14.79
N TYR A 167 -14.20 1.42 -14.45
CA TYR A 167 -14.37 1.86 -13.07
C TYR A 167 -15.67 1.30 -12.51
N VAL A 168 -15.57 0.51 -11.46
CA VAL A 168 -16.71 0.06 -10.67
C VAL A 168 -16.92 1.04 -9.52
N TRP A 169 -17.94 1.86 -9.61
CA TRP A 169 -18.23 2.90 -8.62
C TRP A 169 -19.21 2.41 -7.56
N ILE A 170 -18.69 2.04 -6.40
CA ILE A 170 -19.45 1.57 -5.24
C ILE A 170 -19.64 2.75 -4.27
N ASN A 171 -20.89 3.12 -4.00
CA ASN A 171 -21.18 4.17 -3.03
C ASN A 171 -20.84 3.69 -1.60
N PRO A 172 -19.89 4.35 -0.88
CA PRO A 172 -19.42 3.87 0.41
C PRO A 172 -20.47 3.91 1.51
N THR A 173 -21.49 4.79 1.40
CA THR A 173 -22.56 4.89 2.40
C THR A 173 -23.63 3.81 2.23
N LYS A 174 -23.86 3.36 1.01
CA LYS A 174 -24.81 2.30 0.68
C LYS A 174 -24.17 0.94 0.56
N ASN A 175 -22.88 0.91 0.22
CA ASN A 175 -22.03 -0.29 0.04
C ASN A 175 -22.71 -1.40 -0.79
N ILE A 176 -23.51 -0.98 -1.79
CA ILE A 176 -24.29 -1.87 -2.63
C ILE A 176 -23.44 -2.32 -3.80
N LEU A 177 -23.23 -3.61 -3.87
CA LEU A 177 -22.65 -4.29 -5.03
C LEU A 177 -23.57 -5.46 -5.40
N LEU A 178 -24.25 -5.33 -6.52
CA LEU A 178 -25.24 -6.30 -6.98
C LEU A 178 -24.62 -7.26 -8.02
N PRO A 179 -25.17 -8.47 -8.18
CA PRO A 179 -24.71 -9.46 -9.16
C PRO A 179 -24.61 -8.90 -10.59
N GLU A 180 -25.55 -8.04 -10.99
CA GLU A 180 -25.60 -7.39 -12.30
C GLU A 180 -24.35 -6.55 -12.59
N CYS A 181 -23.67 -6.06 -11.56
CA CYS A 181 -22.41 -5.33 -11.73
C CYS A 181 -21.28 -6.26 -12.20
N TYR A 182 -21.17 -7.44 -11.63
CA TYR A 182 -20.18 -8.45 -12.08
C TYR A 182 -20.47 -8.90 -13.50
N GLU A 183 -21.74 -9.19 -13.82
CA GLU A 183 -22.18 -9.62 -15.15
C GLU A 183 -21.82 -8.56 -16.21
N ASN A 184 -22.08 -7.29 -15.94
CA ASN A 184 -21.78 -6.21 -16.87
C ASN A 184 -20.27 -6.01 -17.05
N VAL A 185 -19.47 -6.07 -15.98
CA VAL A 185 -18.01 -6.00 -16.08
C VAL A 185 -17.48 -7.14 -16.92
N ILE A 186 -17.91 -8.38 -16.64
CA ILE A 186 -17.50 -9.58 -17.38
C ILE A 186 -17.93 -9.49 -18.86
N SER A 187 -19.14 -9.01 -19.13
CA SER A 187 -19.63 -8.80 -20.51
C SER A 187 -18.74 -7.83 -21.29
N ILE A 188 -18.36 -6.71 -20.68
CA ILE A 188 -17.43 -5.75 -21.31
C ILE A 188 -16.05 -6.37 -21.53
N LEU A 189 -15.51 -7.10 -20.57
CA LEU A 189 -14.21 -7.79 -20.70
C LEU A 189 -14.24 -8.83 -21.82
N GLN A 190 -15.32 -9.60 -21.95
CA GLN A 190 -15.50 -10.60 -23.01
C GLN A 190 -15.65 -9.94 -24.37
N GLU A 191 -16.41 -8.86 -24.47
CA GLU A 191 -16.56 -8.11 -25.71
C GLU A 191 -15.25 -7.46 -26.13
N PHE A 192 -14.52 -6.86 -25.19
CA PHE A 192 -13.19 -6.28 -25.40
C PHE A 192 -12.20 -7.31 -25.95
N ARG A 193 -12.25 -8.55 -25.47
CA ARG A 193 -11.39 -9.64 -25.97
C ARG A 193 -11.78 -10.10 -27.38
N ARG A 194 -13.09 -10.14 -27.67
CA ARG A 194 -13.59 -10.54 -29.01
C ARG A 194 -13.37 -9.46 -30.06
N ASN A 195 -13.67 -8.24 -29.70
CA ASN A 195 -13.67 -7.07 -30.59
C ASN A 195 -12.97 -5.89 -29.90
N PRO A 196 -11.64 -5.89 -29.81
CA PRO A 196 -10.92 -4.80 -29.17
C PRO A 196 -11.21 -3.48 -29.91
N PRO A 197 -11.55 -2.41 -29.18
CA PRO A 197 -11.85 -1.13 -29.81
C PRO A 197 -10.60 -0.54 -30.46
N VAL A 198 -10.80 0.26 -31.48
CA VAL A 198 -9.74 1.12 -32.03
C VAL A 198 -9.49 2.23 -31.01
N GLY A 199 -8.29 2.22 -30.42
CA GLY A 199 -7.93 3.11 -29.31
C GLY A 199 -8.45 2.61 -27.95
N SER A 200 -8.10 3.35 -26.92
CA SER A 200 -8.48 3.01 -25.54
C SER A 200 -9.77 3.70 -25.14
N LYS A 201 -10.57 3.01 -24.35
CA LYS A 201 -11.88 3.49 -23.86
C LYS A 201 -12.00 3.36 -22.36
N TYR A 202 -12.98 4.05 -21.80
CA TYR A 202 -13.37 3.85 -20.41
C TYR A 202 -14.87 3.56 -20.28
N TRP A 203 -15.20 2.84 -19.22
CA TRP A 203 -16.55 2.59 -18.74
C TRP A 203 -16.60 2.88 -17.25
N VAL A 204 -17.65 3.54 -16.81
CA VAL A 204 -17.95 3.72 -15.38
C VAL A 204 -19.27 3.01 -15.11
N ILE A 205 -19.23 2.00 -14.26
CA ILE A 205 -20.39 1.17 -13.90
C ILE A 205 -20.66 1.40 -12.42
N ARG A 206 -21.91 1.66 -12.05
CA ARG A 206 -22.30 1.71 -10.64
C ARG A 206 -22.28 0.31 -10.02
N GLY A 207 -22.12 0.20 -8.72
CA GLY A 207 -22.23 -1.08 -8.00
C GLY A 207 -23.57 -1.79 -8.20
N THR A 208 -24.59 -1.10 -8.70
CA THR A 208 -25.88 -1.67 -9.11
C THR A 208 -25.86 -2.33 -10.50
N GLY A 209 -24.75 -2.25 -11.22
CA GLY A 209 -24.66 -2.70 -12.62
C GLY A 209 -24.97 -1.63 -13.67
N GLU A 210 -25.57 -0.52 -13.29
CA GLU A 210 -25.91 0.57 -14.22
C GLU A 210 -24.66 1.17 -14.88
N LEU A 211 -24.66 1.29 -16.21
CA LEU A 211 -23.64 2.03 -16.94
C LEU A 211 -23.83 3.54 -16.72
N TYR A 212 -22.95 4.16 -15.98
CA TYR A 212 -23.00 5.59 -15.66
C TYR A 212 -22.40 6.46 -16.75
N ALA A 213 -21.28 6.04 -17.32
CA ALA A 213 -20.59 6.76 -18.39
C ALA A 213 -19.69 5.84 -19.20
N THR A 214 -19.42 6.21 -20.45
CA THR A 214 -18.42 5.58 -21.32
C THR A 214 -17.88 6.61 -22.30
N GLY A 215 -16.64 6.44 -22.74
CA GLY A 215 -16.00 7.34 -23.70
C GLY A 215 -14.53 7.03 -23.96
N SER A 216 -13.89 7.94 -24.65
CA SER A 216 -12.43 8.04 -24.86
C SER A 216 -12.00 9.47 -24.54
N PHE A 217 -10.70 9.69 -24.45
CA PHE A 217 -10.12 11.03 -24.36
C PHE A 217 -9.30 11.25 -25.64
N ASP A 218 -9.68 12.25 -26.38
CA ASP A 218 -8.95 12.72 -27.59
C ASP A 218 -7.86 13.71 -27.21
#